data_241d2cbfcb11fe6ca4bec486de922c3e
#
_entry.id   241d2cbfcb11fe6ca4bec486de922c3e
#
_cell.length_a   1.000
_cell.length_b   1.000
_cell.length_c   1.000
_cell.angle_alpha   90.00
_cell.angle_beta   90.00
_cell.angle_gamma   90.00
#
_symmetry.space_group_name_H-M   'P 1'
#
loop_
_entity.id
_entity.type
_entity.pdbx_description
1 polymer ?
#
loop_
_entity_poly.entity_id
_entity_poly.type
_entity_poly.pdbx_seq_one_letter_code
_entity_poly.pdbx_strand_id
1 'polypeptide(L)'
;NMDPLDIAEVVTAIGNHDEGTGTPVSPMAAALILADKSDVRRSRVRNQDTSKFDIHDRVNYSVTKAELKINESKTLIKLKLHIDTRYGSVMDYFEIFLNRMVLCRKAAETLGLQFKLIINEQQLI
;
A
#
# COMPACT_ATOMS: atom_id res chain seq x y z
N ASN A 1 -22.22 11.70 -16.88
CA ASN A 1 -22.09 12.86 -16.00
C ASN A 1 -22.17 12.44 -14.54
N MET A 2 -21.16 12.84 -13.78
CA MET A 2 -21.04 12.49 -12.37
C MET A 2 -21.75 13.56 -11.51
N ASP A 3 -22.42 13.11 -10.45
CA ASP A 3 -23.05 14.00 -9.48
C ASP A 3 -21.99 14.92 -8.83
N PRO A 4 -22.28 16.23 -8.64
CA PRO A 4 -21.33 17.15 -7.98
C PRO A 4 -20.86 16.70 -6.60
N LEU A 5 -21.68 16.04 -5.79
CA LEU A 5 -21.27 15.49 -4.50
C LEU A 5 -20.26 14.36 -4.67
N ASP A 6 -20.45 13.51 -5.68
CA ASP A 6 -19.53 12.43 -6.01
C ASP A 6 -18.21 12.99 -6.52
N ILE A 7 -18.22 14.05 -7.33
CA ILE A 7 -17.02 14.73 -7.80
C ILE A 7 -16.24 15.30 -6.62
N ALA A 8 -16.92 15.97 -5.68
CA ALA A 8 -16.29 16.53 -4.49
C ALA A 8 -15.64 15.42 -3.65
N GLU A 9 -16.28 14.27 -3.50
CA GLU A 9 -15.76 13.15 -2.74
C GLU A 9 -14.52 12.54 -3.41
N VAL A 10 -14.53 12.37 -4.74
CA VAL A 10 -13.37 11.89 -5.49
C VAL A 10 -12.20 12.86 -5.38
N VAL A 11 -12.42 14.18 -5.54
CA VAL A 11 -11.38 15.20 -5.43
C VAL A 11 -10.80 15.21 -4.02
N THR A 12 -11.64 15.10 -3.00
CA THR A 12 -11.20 15.03 -1.60
C THR A 12 -10.33 13.79 -1.36
N ALA A 13 -10.73 12.63 -1.90
CA ALA A 13 -9.96 11.40 -1.77
C ALA A 13 -8.58 11.54 -2.43
N ILE A 14 -8.51 12.08 -3.63
CA ILE A 14 -7.25 12.30 -4.34
C ILE A 14 -6.34 13.25 -3.56
N GLY A 15 -6.90 14.33 -3.01
CA GLY A 15 -6.13 15.32 -2.23
C GLY A 15 -5.60 14.80 -0.90
N ASN A 16 -6.10 13.66 -0.41
CA ASN A 16 -5.75 13.12 0.91
C ASN A 16 -5.08 11.75 0.85
N HIS A 17 -4.51 11.33 -0.29
CA HIS A 17 -3.92 9.99 -0.40
C HIS A 17 -2.40 9.94 -0.28
N ASP A 18 -1.70 11.05 -0.38
CA ASP A 18 -0.22 11.09 -0.32
C ASP A 18 0.33 10.70 1.05
N GLU A 19 1.48 10.04 1.07
CA GLU A 19 2.12 9.55 2.29
C GLU A 19 2.43 10.66 3.30
N GLY A 20 2.93 11.80 2.81
CA GLY A 20 3.33 12.92 3.67
C GLY A 20 2.17 13.70 4.27
N THR A 21 1.06 13.78 3.56
CA THR A 21 -0.11 14.58 3.94
C THR A 21 -1.41 13.80 3.91
N GLY A 22 -1.34 12.52 3.53
CA GLY A 22 -2.50 11.66 3.36
C GLY A 22 -3.25 11.43 4.66
N THR A 23 -4.57 11.51 4.57
CA THR A 23 -5.48 11.27 5.70
C THR A 23 -6.71 10.54 5.18
N PRO A 24 -7.13 9.43 5.83
CA PRO A 24 -8.33 8.71 5.41
C PRO A 24 -9.61 9.43 5.90
N VAL A 25 -9.91 10.58 5.30
CA VAL A 25 -11.01 11.48 5.72
C VAL A 25 -12.40 10.98 5.33
N SER A 26 -12.48 9.95 4.50
CA SER A 26 -13.75 9.35 4.06
C SER A 26 -13.51 7.89 3.65
N PRO A 27 -14.58 7.07 3.52
CA PRO A 27 -14.43 5.71 3.00
C PRO A 27 -13.79 5.67 1.61
N MET A 28 -14.10 6.61 0.73
CA MET A 28 -13.50 6.69 -0.60
C MET A 28 -12.00 7.01 -0.51
N ALA A 29 -11.61 7.98 0.32
CA ALA A 29 -10.20 8.31 0.57
C ALA A 29 -9.46 7.10 1.13
N ALA A 30 -10.05 6.38 2.09
CA ALA A 30 -9.47 5.19 2.68
C ALA A 30 -9.25 4.09 1.63
N ALA A 31 -10.23 3.84 0.76
CA ALA A 31 -10.12 2.86 -0.31
C ALA A 31 -9.00 3.23 -1.30
N LEU A 32 -8.89 4.49 -1.68
CA LEU A 32 -7.83 4.96 -2.58
C LEU A 32 -6.44 4.79 -1.94
N ILE A 33 -6.29 5.13 -0.66
CA ILE A 33 -5.05 4.94 0.09
C ILE A 33 -4.64 3.47 0.07
N LEU A 34 -5.55 2.55 0.40
CA LEU A 34 -5.26 1.12 0.40
C LEU A 34 -4.85 0.63 -0.98
N ALA A 35 -5.56 1.04 -2.03
CA ALA A 35 -5.24 0.62 -3.39
C ALA A 35 -3.88 1.16 -3.85
N ASP A 36 -3.61 2.43 -3.62
CA ASP A 36 -2.37 3.08 -4.05
C ASP A 36 -1.16 2.62 -3.25
N LYS A 37 -1.28 2.59 -1.91
CA LYS A 37 -0.13 2.30 -1.04
C LYS A 37 0.20 0.82 -0.93
N SER A 38 -0.70 -0.07 -1.31
CA SER A 38 -0.44 -1.51 -1.37
C SER A 38 0.23 -1.94 -2.68
N ASP A 39 0.26 -1.10 -3.70
CA ASP A 39 0.83 -1.44 -5.00
C ASP A 39 2.35 -1.20 -5.01
N VAL A 40 3.08 -2.11 -4.41
CA VAL A 40 4.55 -2.11 -4.33
C VAL A 40 5.06 -3.38 -5.01
N ARG A 41 5.39 -3.29 -6.29
CA ARG A 41 5.79 -4.45 -7.08
C ARG A 41 6.97 -4.13 -7.97
N ARG A 42 7.74 -5.18 -8.31
CA ARG A 42 8.85 -5.10 -9.27
C ARG A 42 8.46 -4.39 -10.57
N SER A 43 7.26 -4.65 -11.07
CA SER A 43 6.76 -4.04 -12.30
C SER A 43 6.59 -2.52 -12.20
N ARG A 44 6.61 -1.95 -10.99
CA ARG A 44 6.54 -0.49 -10.78
C ARG A 44 7.89 0.20 -10.93
N VAL A 45 8.98 -0.56 -10.94
CA VAL A 45 10.32 0.01 -11.13
C VAL A 45 10.53 0.36 -12.59
N ARG A 46 10.82 1.63 -12.86
CA ARG A 46 11.03 2.14 -14.22
C ARG A 46 12.47 2.02 -14.69
N ASN A 47 13.42 2.06 -13.77
CA ASN A 47 14.84 1.93 -14.07
C ASN A 47 15.17 0.46 -14.29
N GLN A 48 15.64 0.10 -15.49
CA GLN A 48 15.95 -1.30 -15.84
C GLN A 48 17.41 -1.68 -15.55
N ASP A 49 18.26 -0.72 -15.23
CA ASP A 49 19.65 -0.95 -14.88
C ASP A 49 19.80 -1.12 -13.37
N THR A 50 19.93 -2.37 -12.90
CA THR A 50 19.99 -2.70 -11.48
C THR A 50 21.22 -2.08 -10.79
N SER A 51 22.31 -1.78 -11.53
CA SER A 51 23.50 -1.15 -10.97
C SER A 51 23.25 0.30 -10.54
N LYS A 52 22.17 0.91 -11.04
CA LYS A 52 21.77 2.29 -10.75
C LYS A 52 20.59 2.39 -9.78
N PHE A 53 20.16 1.27 -9.22
CA PHE A 53 19.06 1.27 -8.26
C PHE A 53 19.47 2.02 -6.99
N ASP A 54 18.63 2.97 -6.55
CA ASP A 54 18.66 3.47 -5.19
C ASP A 54 17.94 2.47 -4.26
N ILE A 55 17.85 2.80 -2.96
CA ILE A 55 17.20 1.89 -2.01
C ILE A 55 15.70 1.70 -2.31
N HIS A 56 15.01 2.74 -2.80
CA HIS A 56 13.60 2.63 -3.19
C HIS A 56 13.43 1.70 -4.38
N ASP A 57 14.27 1.83 -5.39
CA ASP A 57 14.24 0.95 -6.57
C ASP A 57 14.51 -0.50 -6.17
N ARG A 58 15.52 -0.74 -5.32
CA ARG A 58 15.84 -2.11 -4.86
C ARG A 58 14.70 -2.73 -4.10
N VAL A 59 14.08 -1.97 -3.18
CA VAL A 59 12.98 -2.50 -2.36
C VAL A 59 11.77 -2.78 -3.24
N ASN A 60 11.38 -1.88 -4.13
CA ASN A 60 10.29 -2.14 -5.07
C ASN A 60 10.60 -3.33 -5.99
N TYR A 61 11.83 -3.41 -6.50
CA TYR A 61 12.25 -4.52 -7.36
C TYR A 61 12.23 -5.86 -6.61
N SER A 62 12.48 -5.86 -5.30
CA SER A 62 12.45 -7.07 -4.48
C SER A 62 11.04 -7.65 -4.32
N VAL A 63 10.00 -6.83 -4.47
CA VAL A 63 8.62 -7.28 -4.33
C VAL A 63 8.15 -7.93 -5.62
N THR A 64 8.07 -9.25 -5.61
CA THR A 64 7.68 -10.05 -6.79
C THR A 64 6.17 -10.26 -6.87
N LYS A 65 5.47 -10.17 -5.74
CA LYS A 65 4.03 -10.34 -5.68
C LYS A 65 3.45 -9.47 -4.57
N ALA A 66 2.36 -8.79 -4.87
CA ALA A 66 1.57 -8.02 -3.90
C ALA A 66 0.09 -8.33 -4.15
N GLU A 67 -0.62 -8.70 -3.08
CA GLU A 67 -2.01 -9.08 -3.15
C GLU A 67 -2.78 -8.48 -1.98
N LEU A 68 -3.86 -7.76 -2.28
CA LEU A 68 -4.74 -7.17 -1.28
C LEU A 68 -6.07 -7.92 -1.30
N LYS A 69 -6.47 -8.50 -0.17
CA LYS A 69 -7.71 -9.28 -0.06
C LYS A 69 -8.52 -8.88 1.16
N ILE A 70 -9.84 -8.84 0.97
CA ILE A 70 -10.80 -8.70 2.07
C ILE A 70 -11.43 -10.07 2.33
N ASN A 71 -11.56 -10.47 3.62
CA ASN A 71 -12.18 -11.73 3.98
C ASN A 71 -13.69 -11.71 3.71
N GLU A 72 -14.34 -12.89 3.74
CA GLU A 72 -15.78 -13.03 3.45
C GLU A 72 -16.65 -12.23 4.42
N SER A 73 -16.31 -12.23 5.70
CA SER A 73 -17.06 -11.50 6.72
C SER A 73 -16.84 -9.98 6.68
N LYS A 74 -15.93 -9.49 5.83
CA LYS A 74 -15.61 -8.05 5.67
C LYS A 74 -15.17 -7.40 6.99
N THR A 75 -14.36 -8.11 7.74
CA THR A 75 -13.79 -7.64 9.02
C THR A 75 -12.29 -7.42 8.94
N LEU A 76 -11.64 -7.95 7.90
CA LEU A 76 -10.20 -8.04 7.78
C LEU A 76 -9.76 -7.77 6.36
N ILE A 77 -8.74 -6.94 6.19
CA ILE A 77 -8.03 -6.76 4.93
C ILE A 77 -6.59 -7.21 5.09
N LYS A 78 -6.12 -8.06 4.18
CA LYS A 78 -4.76 -8.58 4.17
C LYS A 78 -3.98 -8.04 3.01
N LEU A 79 -2.77 -7.56 3.27
CA LEU A 79 -1.77 -7.30 2.24
C LEU A 79 -0.73 -8.40 2.33
N LYS A 80 -0.64 -9.21 1.29
CA LYS A 80 0.32 -10.30 1.18
C LYS A 80 1.39 -9.91 0.19
N LEU A 81 2.63 -9.90 0.65
CA LEU A 81 3.80 -9.58 -0.16
C LEU A 81 4.75 -10.76 -0.23
N HIS A 82 5.36 -10.95 -1.38
CA HIS A 82 6.51 -11.84 -1.53
C HIS A 82 7.73 -11.00 -1.87
N ILE A 83 8.75 -11.06 -1.02
CA ILE A 83 10.00 -10.33 -1.17
C ILE A 83 11.11 -11.29 -1.57
N ASP A 84 11.79 -10.97 -2.69
CA ASP A 84 13.01 -11.65 -3.11
C ASP A 84 14.18 -11.04 -2.35
N THR A 85 14.66 -11.76 -1.34
CA THR A 85 15.69 -11.26 -0.42
C THR A 85 17.06 -11.04 -1.08
N ARG A 86 17.24 -11.45 -2.33
CA ARG A 86 18.45 -11.12 -3.09
C ARG A 86 18.55 -9.63 -3.43
N TYR A 87 17.43 -8.91 -3.49
CA TYR A 87 17.37 -7.50 -3.88
C TYR A 87 17.05 -6.57 -2.72
N GLY A 88 16.43 -7.07 -1.67
CA GLY A 88 16.12 -6.28 -0.49
C GLY A 88 15.65 -7.17 0.64
N SER A 89 15.95 -6.79 1.86
CA SER A 89 15.48 -7.51 3.05
C SER A 89 14.11 -7.04 3.48
N VAL A 90 13.44 -7.80 4.36
CA VAL A 90 12.20 -7.37 4.99
C VAL A 90 12.44 -6.07 5.79
N MET A 91 13.61 -5.94 6.41
CA MET A 91 13.97 -4.72 7.15
C MET A 91 14.06 -3.50 6.21
N ASP A 92 14.65 -3.67 5.02
CA ASP A 92 14.71 -2.60 4.01
C ASP A 92 13.30 -2.16 3.60
N TYR A 93 12.39 -3.13 3.42
CA TYR A 93 11.00 -2.83 3.11
C TYR A 93 10.37 -1.96 4.19
N PHE A 94 10.52 -2.31 5.45
CA PHE A 94 9.98 -1.53 6.56
C PHE A 94 10.62 -0.14 6.66
N GLU A 95 11.93 -0.04 6.47
CA GLU A 95 12.62 1.25 6.50
C GLU A 95 12.03 2.22 5.47
N ILE A 96 11.76 1.74 4.27
CA ILE A 96 11.26 2.57 3.17
C ILE A 96 9.74 2.77 3.24
N PHE A 97 8.98 1.75 3.62
CA PHE A 97 7.53 1.75 3.48
C PHE A 97 6.75 1.70 4.80
N LEU A 98 7.43 1.88 5.96
CA LEU A 98 6.73 1.86 7.25
C LEU A 98 5.58 2.87 7.30
N ASN A 99 5.83 4.12 6.92
CA ASN A 99 4.81 5.18 6.92
C ASN A 99 3.65 4.83 6.00
N ARG A 100 3.95 4.20 4.86
CA ARG A 100 2.95 3.73 3.91
C ARG A 100 2.07 2.64 4.54
N MET A 101 2.68 1.71 5.27
CA MET A 101 1.93 0.64 5.95
C MET A 101 1.10 1.18 7.12
N VAL A 102 1.60 2.16 7.86
CA VAL A 102 0.84 2.84 8.92
C VAL A 102 -0.38 3.53 8.32
N LEU A 103 -0.23 4.18 7.17
CA LEU A 103 -1.34 4.84 6.48
C LEU A 103 -2.38 3.81 6.01
N CYS A 104 -1.94 2.67 5.50
CA CYS A 104 -2.85 1.57 5.14
C CYS A 104 -3.65 1.07 6.34
N ARG A 105 -3.01 0.93 7.51
CA ARG A 105 -3.70 0.52 8.73
C ARG A 105 -4.78 1.53 9.12
N LYS A 106 -4.47 2.82 9.09
CA LYS A 106 -5.45 3.88 9.40
C LYS A 106 -6.61 3.87 8.41
N ALA A 107 -6.33 3.68 7.13
CA ALA A 107 -7.35 3.60 6.09
C ALA A 107 -8.28 2.38 6.31
N ALA A 108 -7.71 1.23 6.66
CA ALA A 108 -8.49 0.04 6.98
C ALA A 108 -9.42 0.28 8.18
N GLU A 109 -8.90 0.90 9.24
CA GLU A 109 -9.69 1.25 10.42
C GLU A 109 -10.87 2.18 10.07
N THR A 110 -10.66 3.15 9.18
CA THR A 110 -11.72 4.03 8.68
C THR A 110 -12.83 3.25 7.98
N LEU A 111 -12.50 2.15 7.32
CA LEU A 111 -13.45 1.25 6.67
C LEU A 111 -14.05 0.20 7.64
N GLY A 112 -13.68 0.23 8.91
CA GLY A 112 -14.11 -0.76 9.89
C GLY A 112 -13.43 -2.10 9.75
N LEU A 113 -12.23 -2.13 9.15
CA LEU A 113 -11.46 -3.35 8.88
C LEU A 113 -10.20 -3.39 9.72
N GLN A 114 -9.78 -4.59 10.10
CA GLN A 114 -8.46 -4.82 10.67
C GLN A 114 -7.45 -5.03 9.54
N PHE A 115 -6.32 -4.35 9.59
CA PHE A 115 -5.25 -4.51 8.60
C PHE A 115 -4.26 -5.58 9.04
N LYS A 116 -3.93 -6.50 8.14
CA LYS A 116 -2.92 -7.54 8.34
C LYS A 116 -1.88 -7.47 7.24
N LEU A 117 -0.61 -7.49 7.63
CA LEU A 117 0.53 -7.53 6.69
C LEU A 117 1.21 -8.89 6.81
N ILE A 118 1.34 -9.57 5.68
CA ILE A 118 1.99 -10.89 5.59
C ILE A 118 3.10 -10.78 4.56
N ILE A 119 4.33 -11.05 4.98
CA ILE A 119 5.50 -11.03 4.10
C ILE A 119 6.13 -12.41 4.11
N ASN A 120 6.31 -12.98 2.92
CA ASN A 120 6.88 -14.31 2.74
C ASN A 120 6.19 -15.35 3.64
N GLU A 121 4.84 -15.28 3.68
CA GLU A 121 3.95 -16.18 4.44
C GLU A 121 4.01 -16.02 5.97
N GLN A 122 4.69 -14.99 6.47
CA GLN A 122 4.72 -14.67 7.89
C GLN A 122 3.90 -13.43 8.20
N GLN A 123 2.97 -13.55 9.15
CA GLN A 123 2.17 -12.40 9.60
C GLN A 123 3.01 -11.53 10.52
N LEU A 124 3.17 -10.25 10.18
CA LEU A 124 4.02 -9.30 10.90
C LEU A 124 3.21 -8.25 11.67
N ILE A 125 1.98 -8.01 11.25
CA ILE A 125 1.10 -7.03 11.88
C ILE A 125 -0.28 -7.64 12.13
#